data_61935725537b1e4224aa8fd2db3a7832
#
_entry.id   61935725537b1e4224aa8fd2db3a7832
#
_cell.length_a   1.000
_cell.length_b   1.000
_cell.length_c   1.000
_cell.angle_alpha   90.00
_cell.angle_beta   90.00
_cell.angle_gamma   90.00
#
_symmetry.space_group_name_H-M   'P 1'
#
loop_
_entity.id
_entity.type
_entity.pdbx_description
1 polymer ?
#
loop_
_entity_poly.entity_id
_entity_poly.type
_entity_poly.pdbx_seq_one_letter_code
_entity_poly.pdbx_strand_id
1 'polypeptide(L)'
;MESLKILSLRNCLIHGSIPKVIGNPSNIKHLDLSFNNLSGSLPLELKQLRKSDFIYLTSNKLTGTVPDWLLSRSSKATDLSNNNFTPDPSIAATCPSESANVVESCSSSKDKSLKLNSCVIRDFPCNMTKKHQRFSLHINCGGDQINGFEGDTNNRGPSAYIDSTYWAFSTTGNIMDNNDDADTYIVTNSTPLLNVSSPSSEIFRTARISPLSLTYYGLCLYNGNYSVTLHFAEIVFADDNTLSSLGRRVFDVYIQDELKLKDFEIAKEAGGAGRLLNKTFDVSVKSNKLKIHLYWAGKGTTGIPLRGNYGPLISAISVEPNFKPPVFTDSKTRILRIAIGAAVGLFSLVILLVGYLLHKIKGRKHEDQELRGLDLQTGIFTHRQLKAATKNFDAANKLGEGGFGAVYKGLLSDGTTIAVKQLSTRSKQGNREFINEIGMISALQHPNLVKLYGCCVEGHQLMLVYEYMENNCLSRALFGKHGAGKLALDWPTRRRICIDVARGLAYLHEESIIKIVHRDIKTSNVLLDKKLNAKISDFGLAKLNDGDKSHISTRIAGTIGYMSPEYAMRGYLTDKADVYSFG
;
A
#
# COMPACT_ATOMS: atom_id res chain seq x y z
N MET A 1 20.67 -30.06 -47.54
CA MET A 1 20.33 -28.95 -46.60
C MET A 1 19.31 -27.96 -47.15
N GLU A 2 18.98 -27.96 -48.44
CA GLU A 2 18.08 -26.97 -49.05
C GLU A 2 16.63 -27.00 -48.52
N SER A 3 16.18 -28.14 -47.97
CA SER A 3 14.85 -28.30 -47.39
C SER A 3 14.76 -27.99 -45.90
N LEU A 4 15.90 -27.60 -45.25
CA LEU A 4 15.95 -27.34 -43.83
C LEU A 4 15.21 -26.04 -43.50
N LYS A 5 14.13 -26.10 -42.70
CA LYS A 5 13.34 -24.95 -42.26
C LYS A 5 13.69 -24.50 -40.87
N ILE A 6 14.04 -25.41 -39.98
CA ILE A 6 14.35 -25.12 -38.57
C ILE A 6 15.74 -25.71 -38.26
N LEU A 7 16.65 -24.87 -37.77
CA LEU A 7 17.93 -25.26 -37.22
C LEU A 7 18.03 -24.71 -35.79
N SER A 8 17.86 -25.57 -34.82
CA SER A 8 18.02 -25.22 -33.40
C SER A 8 19.14 -26.06 -32.78
N LEU A 9 20.23 -25.38 -32.40
CA LEU A 9 21.39 -25.91 -31.71
C LEU A 9 21.61 -25.13 -30.40
N ARG A 10 20.55 -24.94 -29.68
CA ARG A 10 20.51 -24.13 -28.43
C ARG A 10 21.11 -24.94 -27.28
N ASN A 11 21.89 -24.23 -26.42
CA ASN A 11 22.47 -24.79 -25.18
C ASN A 11 23.23 -26.11 -25.41
N CYS A 12 23.97 -26.18 -26.50
CA CYS A 12 24.76 -27.38 -26.91
C CYS A 12 26.24 -27.25 -26.58
N LEU A 13 26.64 -26.21 -25.80
CA LEU A 13 28.04 -25.91 -25.46
C LEU A 13 28.94 -25.70 -26.69
N ILE A 14 28.39 -25.30 -27.83
CA ILE A 14 29.12 -25.09 -29.07
C ILE A 14 30.03 -23.85 -28.90
N HIS A 15 31.27 -24.00 -29.35
CA HIS A 15 32.31 -22.96 -29.31
C HIS A 15 32.88 -22.68 -30.69
N GLY A 16 33.65 -21.58 -30.82
CA GLY A 16 34.24 -21.15 -32.09
C GLY A 16 33.33 -20.19 -32.88
N SER A 17 33.68 -19.94 -34.14
CA SER A 17 32.92 -19.04 -35.00
C SER A 17 31.72 -19.73 -35.65
N ILE A 18 30.67 -18.96 -35.96
CA ILE A 18 29.53 -19.44 -36.74
C ILE A 18 30.01 -19.82 -38.15
N PRO A 19 29.83 -21.11 -38.57
CA PRO A 19 30.27 -21.51 -39.89
C PRO A 19 29.49 -20.80 -41.01
N LYS A 20 30.19 -20.36 -42.06
CA LYS A 20 29.60 -19.69 -43.23
C LYS A 20 28.51 -20.52 -43.90
N VAL A 21 28.67 -21.86 -43.89
CA VAL A 21 27.71 -22.82 -44.48
C VAL A 21 26.31 -22.73 -43.87
N ILE A 22 26.13 -22.16 -42.67
CA ILE A 22 24.82 -21.96 -42.03
C ILE A 22 23.98 -20.96 -42.84
N GLY A 23 24.59 -20.02 -43.56
CA GLY A 23 23.88 -19.13 -44.46
C GLY A 23 23.41 -19.76 -45.79
N ASN A 24 23.95 -20.91 -46.21
CA ASN A 24 23.63 -21.51 -47.51
C ASN A 24 22.16 -22.02 -47.66
N PRO A 25 21.50 -22.58 -46.64
CA PRO A 25 20.11 -23.00 -46.78
C PRO A 25 19.16 -21.77 -46.73
N SER A 26 18.80 -21.26 -47.89
CA SER A 26 17.91 -20.06 -48.01
C SER A 26 16.49 -20.26 -47.45
N ASN A 27 16.10 -21.51 -47.17
CA ASN A 27 14.76 -21.88 -46.68
C ASN A 27 14.65 -21.95 -45.14
N ILE A 28 15.72 -21.64 -44.41
CA ILE A 28 15.67 -21.62 -42.93
C ILE A 28 14.73 -20.50 -42.51
N LYS A 29 13.65 -20.89 -41.82
CA LYS A 29 12.67 -20.00 -41.20
C LYS A 29 13.04 -19.67 -39.77
N HIS A 30 13.64 -20.64 -39.06
CA HIS A 30 14.03 -20.48 -37.67
C HIS A 30 15.50 -20.93 -37.49
N LEU A 31 16.36 -19.99 -37.09
CA LEU A 31 17.73 -20.24 -36.68
C LEU A 31 17.88 -19.93 -35.18
N ASP A 32 18.18 -20.93 -34.37
CA ASP A 32 18.44 -20.77 -32.94
C ASP A 32 19.81 -21.36 -32.57
N LEU A 33 20.78 -20.49 -32.32
CA LEU A 33 22.12 -20.82 -31.83
C LEU A 33 22.36 -20.22 -30.43
N SER A 34 21.29 -19.88 -29.73
CA SER A 34 21.34 -19.21 -28.44
C SER A 34 21.97 -20.09 -27.33
N PHE A 35 22.43 -19.43 -26.28
CA PHE A 35 22.99 -20.06 -25.08
C PHE A 35 24.13 -21.06 -25.38
N ASN A 36 25.09 -20.60 -26.19
CA ASN A 36 26.32 -21.33 -26.51
C ASN A 36 27.57 -20.51 -26.15
N ASN A 37 28.73 -20.98 -26.56
CA ASN A 37 30.01 -20.28 -26.38
C ASN A 37 30.60 -19.82 -27.74
N LEU A 38 29.71 -19.47 -28.69
CA LEU A 38 30.10 -19.00 -30.02
C LEU A 38 30.81 -17.67 -29.94
N SER A 39 31.84 -17.50 -30.74
CA SER A 39 32.72 -16.31 -30.78
C SER A 39 33.00 -15.83 -32.21
N GLY A 40 33.71 -14.71 -32.34
CA GLY A 40 34.03 -14.12 -33.65
C GLY A 40 32.86 -13.29 -34.21
N SER A 41 33.07 -12.76 -35.43
CA SER A 41 32.09 -11.94 -36.12
C SER A 41 31.01 -12.78 -36.82
N LEU A 42 29.86 -12.15 -37.07
CA LEU A 42 28.79 -12.74 -37.87
C LEU A 42 29.23 -12.92 -39.32
N PRO A 43 29.16 -14.12 -39.90
CA PRO A 43 29.53 -14.33 -41.29
C PRO A 43 28.56 -13.62 -42.23
N LEU A 44 29.10 -13.01 -43.33
CA LEU A 44 28.32 -12.26 -44.31
C LEU A 44 27.26 -13.13 -44.99
N GLU A 45 27.48 -14.41 -45.09
CA GLU A 45 26.57 -15.41 -45.68
C GLU A 45 25.24 -15.51 -44.94
N LEU A 46 25.18 -15.13 -43.66
CA LEU A 46 23.93 -15.05 -42.92
C LEU A 46 22.92 -14.07 -43.55
N LYS A 47 23.34 -13.15 -44.40
CA LYS A 47 22.45 -12.24 -45.16
C LYS A 47 21.45 -13.01 -46.03
N GLN A 48 21.76 -14.24 -46.42
CA GLN A 48 20.84 -15.10 -47.17
C GLN A 48 19.61 -15.50 -46.34
N LEU A 49 19.73 -15.47 -45.00
CA LEU A 49 18.65 -15.77 -44.03
C LEU A 49 17.75 -14.56 -43.71
N ARG A 50 17.83 -13.45 -44.44
CA ARG A 50 17.01 -12.25 -44.22
C ARG A 50 15.50 -12.49 -44.26
N LYS A 51 15.08 -13.62 -44.90
CA LYS A 51 13.67 -14.05 -44.97
C LYS A 51 13.26 -14.99 -43.83
N SER A 52 14.18 -15.37 -42.93
CA SER A 52 13.85 -16.18 -41.75
C SER A 52 12.92 -15.41 -40.83
N ASP A 53 12.04 -16.10 -40.15
CA ASP A 53 11.09 -15.49 -39.22
C ASP A 53 11.78 -15.22 -37.87
N PHE A 54 12.61 -16.14 -37.41
CA PHE A 54 13.31 -16.05 -36.14
C PHE A 54 14.83 -16.29 -36.29
N ILE A 55 15.64 -15.39 -35.71
CA ILE A 55 17.09 -15.54 -35.59
C ILE A 55 17.52 -15.26 -34.16
N TYR A 56 17.88 -16.29 -33.41
CA TYR A 56 18.29 -16.21 -32.01
C TYR A 56 19.78 -16.54 -31.86
N LEU A 57 20.57 -15.52 -31.49
CA LEU A 57 22.01 -15.60 -31.25
C LEU A 57 22.36 -15.15 -29.83
N THR A 58 21.35 -14.96 -28.98
CA THR A 58 21.51 -14.45 -27.61
C THR A 58 22.41 -15.31 -26.76
N SER A 59 23.04 -14.73 -25.75
CA SER A 59 23.89 -15.41 -24.77
C SER A 59 25.01 -16.22 -25.43
N ASN A 60 25.85 -15.52 -26.18
CA ASN A 60 27.08 -16.01 -26.80
C ASN A 60 28.24 -15.02 -26.52
N LYS A 61 29.39 -15.23 -27.18
CA LYS A 61 30.57 -14.34 -27.13
C LYS A 61 30.85 -13.72 -28.49
N LEU A 62 29.81 -13.47 -29.29
CA LEU A 62 29.96 -12.89 -30.63
C LEU A 62 30.50 -11.48 -30.57
N THR A 63 31.33 -11.14 -31.55
CA THR A 63 32.07 -9.86 -31.66
C THR A 63 31.88 -9.22 -33.03
N GLY A 64 32.53 -8.07 -33.28
CA GLY A 64 32.42 -7.35 -34.54
C GLY A 64 31.15 -6.51 -34.65
N THR A 65 30.90 -5.95 -35.81
CA THR A 65 29.70 -5.11 -36.06
C THR A 65 28.48 -5.95 -36.37
N VAL A 66 27.32 -5.49 -35.93
CA VAL A 66 26.02 -6.10 -36.26
C VAL A 66 25.56 -5.54 -37.61
N PRO A 67 25.28 -6.39 -38.60
CA PRO A 67 24.81 -5.91 -39.90
C PRO A 67 23.40 -5.28 -39.79
N ASP A 68 23.17 -4.13 -40.47
CA ASP A 68 21.91 -3.39 -40.46
C ASP A 68 20.68 -4.22 -40.83
N TRP A 69 20.85 -5.20 -41.73
CA TRP A 69 19.75 -6.07 -42.13
C TRP A 69 19.19 -6.94 -40.98
N LEU A 70 19.99 -7.21 -39.95
CA LEU A 70 19.53 -7.89 -38.73
C LEU A 70 18.72 -6.98 -37.81
N LEU A 71 19.06 -5.70 -37.76
CA LEU A 71 18.42 -4.71 -36.89
C LEU A 71 17.12 -4.19 -37.50
N SER A 72 16.99 -4.18 -38.83
CA SER A 72 15.86 -3.58 -39.57
C SER A 72 14.83 -4.60 -40.07
N ARG A 73 14.75 -5.78 -39.48
CA ARG A 73 13.83 -6.85 -39.86
C ARG A 73 12.41 -6.60 -39.32
N SER A 74 11.64 -5.76 -39.97
CA SER A 74 10.24 -5.51 -39.58
C SER A 74 9.39 -6.78 -39.57
N SER A 75 8.54 -6.95 -38.57
CA SER A 75 7.67 -8.12 -38.32
C SER A 75 8.36 -9.48 -38.09
N LYS A 76 9.67 -9.51 -37.80
CA LYS A 76 10.45 -10.73 -37.61
C LYS A 76 11.35 -10.59 -36.38
N ALA A 77 11.36 -11.61 -35.53
CA ALA A 77 12.12 -11.53 -34.29
C ALA A 77 13.62 -11.86 -34.48
N THR A 78 14.45 -10.98 -33.97
CA THR A 78 15.90 -11.16 -33.89
C THR A 78 16.36 -10.96 -32.46
N ASP A 79 17.15 -11.88 -31.92
CA ASP A 79 17.72 -11.75 -30.58
C ASP A 79 19.24 -11.84 -30.62
N LEU A 80 19.89 -10.73 -30.34
CA LEU A 80 21.33 -10.55 -30.28
C LEU A 80 21.82 -10.25 -28.87
N SER A 81 20.93 -10.29 -27.89
CA SER A 81 21.22 -9.91 -26.51
C SER A 81 22.35 -10.71 -25.87
N ASN A 82 22.96 -10.19 -24.83
CA ASN A 82 24.03 -10.86 -24.08
C ASN A 82 25.18 -11.39 -24.97
N ASN A 83 25.78 -10.51 -25.77
CA ASN A 83 26.95 -10.76 -26.61
C ASN A 83 28.08 -9.77 -26.33
N ASN A 84 29.11 -9.71 -27.20
CA ASN A 84 30.24 -8.79 -27.09
C ASN A 84 30.48 -8.04 -28.41
N PHE A 85 29.41 -7.60 -29.09
CA PHE A 85 29.51 -6.86 -30.33
C PHE A 85 30.24 -5.52 -30.12
N THR A 86 30.80 -5.02 -31.19
CA THR A 86 31.43 -3.70 -31.20
C THR A 86 30.33 -2.64 -31.17
N PRO A 87 30.39 -1.67 -30.24
CA PRO A 87 29.43 -0.58 -30.20
C PRO A 87 29.51 0.25 -31.48
N ASP A 88 28.35 0.45 -32.13
CA ASP A 88 28.22 1.37 -33.26
C ASP A 88 26.87 2.12 -33.19
N PRO A 89 26.71 3.27 -33.91
CA PRO A 89 25.50 4.08 -33.84
C PRO A 89 24.21 3.36 -34.28
N SER A 90 24.30 2.38 -35.19
CA SER A 90 23.12 1.62 -35.66
C SER A 90 22.53 0.74 -34.58
N ILE A 91 23.36 0.07 -33.77
CA ILE A 91 22.93 -0.69 -32.59
C ILE A 91 22.37 0.26 -31.52
N ALA A 92 23.02 1.40 -31.31
CA ALA A 92 22.61 2.37 -30.30
C ALA A 92 21.21 2.93 -30.55
N ALA A 93 20.80 3.09 -31.79
CA ALA A 93 19.49 3.58 -32.18
C ALA A 93 18.36 2.53 -32.02
N THR A 94 18.71 1.26 -31.80
CA THR A 94 17.77 0.12 -31.88
C THR A 94 17.12 -0.24 -30.55
N CYS A 95 17.46 0.41 -29.45
CA CYS A 95 16.94 0.12 -28.12
C CYS A 95 16.01 1.23 -27.59
N PRO A 96 14.77 0.95 -27.23
CA PRO A 96 14.01 -0.28 -27.43
C PRO A 96 13.51 -0.42 -28.87
N SER A 97 13.63 -1.62 -29.46
CA SER A 97 13.19 -1.89 -30.83
C SER A 97 12.06 -2.90 -30.86
N GLU A 98 11.21 -2.76 -31.88
CA GLU A 98 10.12 -3.74 -32.14
C GLU A 98 10.60 -5.00 -32.85
N SER A 99 11.78 -4.95 -33.49
CA SER A 99 12.24 -6.01 -34.40
C SER A 99 13.51 -6.73 -33.92
N ALA A 100 14.31 -6.14 -33.05
CA ALA A 100 15.56 -6.77 -32.59
C ALA A 100 15.79 -6.50 -31.08
N ASN A 101 16.01 -7.55 -30.31
CA ASN A 101 16.47 -7.48 -28.96
C ASN A 101 18.00 -7.41 -28.92
N VAL A 102 18.55 -6.28 -28.48
CA VAL A 102 20.00 -6.02 -28.41
C VAL A 102 20.48 -5.70 -27.00
N VAL A 103 19.67 -6.03 -25.98
CA VAL A 103 20.01 -5.74 -24.58
C VAL A 103 21.31 -6.43 -24.17
N GLU A 104 22.19 -5.73 -23.47
CA GLU A 104 23.50 -6.25 -23.06
C GLU A 104 24.33 -6.86 -24.22
N SER A 105 24.10 -6.44 -25.45
CA SER A 105 24.76 -7.02 -26.63
C SER A 105 26.18 -6.51 -26.87
N CYS A 106 26.56 -5.35 -26.30
CA CYS A 106 27.87 -4.76 -26.46
C CYS A 106 28.70 -4.78 -25.18
N SER A 107 30.01 -4.96 -25.33
CA SER A 107 30.96 -4.67 -24.25
C SER A 107 31.01 -3.16 -23.98
N SER A 108 31.32 -2.79 -22.73
CA SER A 108 31.44 -1.37 -22.34
C SER A 108 32.44 -0.67 -23.25
N SER A 109 32.02 0.38 -23.95
CA SER A 109 32.89 1.20 -24.78
C SER A 109 33.84 2.03 -23.90
N LYS A 110 35.12 1.99 -24.17
CA LYS A 110 36.10 2.94 -23.61
C LYS A 110 35.94 4.34 -24.23
N ASP A 111 35.23 4.45 -25.35
CA ASP A 111 35.02 5.70 -26.07
C ASP A 111 33.78 6.42 -25.53
N LYS A 112 34.00 7.46 -24.72
CA LYS A 112 32.97 8.31 -24.15
C LYS A 112 32.25 9.20 -25.18
N SER A 113 32.74 9.28 -26.42
CA SER A 113 32.13 10.09 -27.46
C SER A 113 30.91 9.43 -28.11
N LEU A 114 30.81 8.11 -28.07
CA LEU A 114 29.63 7.37 -28.53
C LEU A 114 28.50 7.45 -27.48
N LYS A 115 27.45 8.21 -27.80
CA LYS A 115 26.19 8.21 -27.05
C LYS A 115 25.45 6.90 -27.31
N LEU A 116 25.89 5.83 -26.66
CA LEU A 116 25.22 4.55 -26.70
C LEU A 116 23.97 4.59 -25.79
N ASN A 117 22.90 3.99 -26.25
CA ASN A 117 21.73 3.79 -25.42
C ASN A 117 22.10 2.83 -24.27
N SER A 118 21.70 3.16 -23.05
CA SER A 118 22.10 2.42 -21.85
C SER A 118 21.76 0.93 -21.89
N CYS A 119 20.67 0.54 -22.58
CA CYS A 119 20.23 -0.85 -22.68
C CYS A 119 21.20 -1.76 -23.47
N VAL A 120 21.98 -1.22 -24.39
CA VAL A 120 22.91 -1.99 -25.22
C VAL A 120 24.17 -2.40 -24.46
N ILE A 121 24.53 -1.65 -23.42
CA ILE A 121 25.74 -1.86 -22.64
C ILE A 121 25.46 -2.85 -21.50
N ARG A 122 26.36 -3.82 -21.29
CA ARG A 122 26.23 -4.84 -20.23
C ARG A 122 26.05 -4.25 -18.82
N ASP A 123 26.71 -3.13 -18.54
CA ASP A 123 26.55 -2.40 -17.28
C ASP A 123 25.73 -1.14 -17.54
N PHE A 124 24.41 -1.23 -17.40
CA PHE A 124 23.50 -0.08 -17.54
C PHE A 124 23.94 1.07 -16.63
N PRO A 125 24.50 2.19 -17.15
CA PRO A 125 24.87 3.31 -16.31
C PRO A 125 23.60 3.98 -15.79
N CYS A 126 23.46 4.06 -14.46
CA CYS A 126 22.42 4.89 -13.88
C CYS A 126 22.78 6.37 -14.05
N ASN A 127 22.10 7.05 -14.96
CA ASN A 127 22.29 8.49 -15.22
C ASN A 127 21.55 9.38 -14.21
N MET A 128 20.83 8.78 -13.26
CA MET A 128 20.08 9.51 -12.24
C MET A 128 20.99 9.95 -11.10
N THR A 129 20.72 11.15 -10.55
CA THR A 129 21.38 11.59 -9.33
C THR A 129 20.98 10.68 -8.16
N LYS A 130 21.83 10.56 -7.15
CA LYS A 130 21.56 9.73 -5.94
C LYS A 130 20.20 10.03 -5.30
N LYS A 131 19.70 11.25 -5.42
CA LYS A 131 18.39 11.67 -4.90
C LYS A 131 17.22 11.02 -5.64
N HIS A 132 17.40 10.64 -6.90
CA HIS A 132 16.36 10.04 -7.74
C HIS A 132 16.52 8.51 -7.88
N GLN A 133 17.50 7.91 -7.21
CA GLN A 133 17.63 6.46 -7.14
C GLN A 133 16.56 5.88 -6.24
N ARG A 134 16.08 4.68 -6.57
CA ARG A 134 15.10 3.95 -5.76
C ARG A 134 15.76 3.04 -4.74
N PHE A 135 15.02 2.76 -3.66
CA PHE A 135 15.42 1.84 -2.60
C PHE A 135 14.57 0.57 -2.56
N SER A 136 13.47 0.54 -3.29
CA SER A 136 12.59 -0.63 -3.42
C SER A 136 12.00 -0.69 -4.81
N LEU A 137 11.57 -1.87 -5.22
CA LEU A 137 10.93 -2.10 -6.52
C LEU A 137 9.90 -3.22 -6.38
N HIS A 138 8.69 -2.99 -6.90
CA HIS A 138 7.62 -3.98 -6.93
C HIS A 138 7.01 -4.02 -8.32
N ILE A 139 6.98 -5.21 -8.94
CA ILE A 139 6.49 -5.42 -10.31
C ILE A 139 5.41 -6.50 -10.29
N ASN A 140 4.23 -6.21 -10.84
CA ASN A 140 3.19 -7.18 -11.13
C ASN A 140 3.41 -7.70 -12.55
N CYS A 141 4.02 -8.88 -12.67
CA CYS A 141 4.49 -9.43 -13.93
C CYS A 141 3.31 -9.92 -14.79
N GLY A 142 3.07 -9.25 -15.92
CA GLY A 142 1.94 -9.54 -16.80
C GLY A 142 0.59 -9.01 -16.31
N GLY A 143 0.55 -8.15 -15.30
CA GLY A 143 -0.67 -7.58 -14.74
C GLY A 143 -0.68 -6.06 -14.65
N ASP A 144 -1.85 -5.50 -14.36
CA ASP A 144 -2.03 -4.08 -14.12
C ASP A 144 -1.37 -3.61 -12.82
N GLN A 145 -1.22 -2.30 -12.67
CA GLN A 145 -0.75 -1.72 -11.41
C GLN A 145 -1.73 -2.03 -10.28
N ILE A 146 -1.24 -2.63 -9.20
CA ILE A 146 -2.08 -3.05 -8.06
C ILE A 146 -1.31 -3.03 -6.74
N ASN A 147 -1.92 -2.55 -5.68
CA ASN A 147 -1.41 -2.63 -4.30
C ASN A 147 0.06 -2.18 -4.12
N GLY A 148 0.50 -1.15 -4.86
CA GLY A 148 1.87 -0.64 -4.81
C GLY A 148 2.86 -1.36 -5.74
N PHE A 149 2.42 -2.38 -6.50
CA PHE A 149 3.18 -2.99 -7.57
C PHE A 149 2.96 -2.23 -8.88
N GLU A 150 4.02 -1.93 -9.61
CA GLU A 150 3.96 -1.36 -10.95
C GLU A 150 3.50 -2.45 -11.94
N GLY A 151 2.62 -2.08 -12.87
CA GLY A 151 2.07 -3.02 -13.85
C GLY A 151 3.03 -3.29 -14.99
N ASP A 152 3.05 -4.54 -15.45
CA ASP A 152 3.76 -5.01 -16.64
C ASP A 152 2.79 -5.67 -17.62
N THR A 153 2.00 -4.86 -18.32
CA THR A 153 0.94 -5.31 -19.23
C THR A 153 1.36 -5.46 -20.69
N ASN A 154 2.64 -5.26 -21.00
CA ASN A 154 3.13 -5.31 -22.38
C ASN A 154 3.18 -6.76 -22.89
N ASN A 155 2.28 -7.12 -23.80
CA ASN A 155 2.19 -8.48 -24.39
C ASN A 155 3.04 -8.61 -25.67
N ARG A 156 4.19 -7.93 -25.78
CA ARG A 156 5.07 -8.08 -26.93
C ARG A 156 5.79 -9.43 -26.95
N GLY A 157 5.95 -9.89 -28.14
CA GLY A 157 6.30 -11.21 -28.61
C GLY A 157 7.69 -11.75 -28.36
N PRO A 158 8.19 -12.58 -29.29
CA PRO A 158 9.17 -13.63 -29.01
C PRO A 158 10.57 -13.17 -28.66
N SER A 159 10.94 -11.92 -28.87
CA SER A 159 12.28 -11.39 -28.52
C SER A 159 12.16 -9.88 -28.35
N ALA A 160 11.72 -9.47 -27.18
CA ALA A 160 11.44 -8.08 -26.85
C ALA A 160 12.34 -7.60 -25.73
N TYR A 161 12.74 -6.34 -25.80
CA TYR A 161 13.22 -5.57 -24.66
C TYR A 161 12.28 -4.39 -24.44
N ILE A 162 11.72 -4.30 -23.24
CA ILE A 162 10.80 -3.25 -22.84
C ILE A 162 11.36 -2.61 -21.57
N ASP A 163 11.44 -1.30 -21.55
CA ASP A 163 11.89 -0.54 -20.38
C ASP A 163 10.81 0.40 -19.84
N SER A 164 10.88 0.59 -18.55
CA SER A 164 10.21 1.61 -17.76
C SER A 164 11.29 2.51 -17.13
N THR A 165 10.90 3.46 -16.30
CA THR A 165 11.85 4.39 -15.65
C THR A 165 12.83 3.67 -14.71
N TYR A 166 12.38 2.64 -14.00
CA TYR A 166 13.14 1.98 -12.92
C TYR A 166 13.26 0.47 -13.07
N TRP A 167 12.66 -0.09 -14.10
CA TRP A 167 12.78 -1.51 -14.39
C TRP A 167 12.65 -1.74 -15.89
N ALA A 168 13.10 -2.91 -16.31
CA ALA A 168 12.94 -3.37 -17.67
C ALA A 168 12.76 -4.89 -17.68
N PHE A 169 12.24 -5.45 -18.77
CA PHE A 169 12.33 -6.88 -19.00
C PHE A 169 12.81 -7.20 -20.42
N SER A 170 13.35 -8.40 -20.56
CA SER A 170 13.77 -8.97 -21.83
C SER A 170 13.25 -10.39 -21.95
N THR A 171 12.62 -10.71 -23.08
CA THR A 171 12.16 -12.06 -23.41
C THR A 171 12.95 -12.64 -24.56
N THR A 172 13.14 -13.96 -24.55
CA THR A 172 13.75 -14.71 -25.66
C THR A 172 12.91 -15.94 -25.98
N GLY A 173 12.67 -16.16 -27.24
CA GLY A 173 12.06 -17.38 -27.76
C GLY A 173 10.61 -17.21 -28.20
N ASN A 174 10.24 -17.96 -29.21
CA ASN A 174 8.87 -18.13 -29.66
C ASN A 174 8.36 -19.52 -29.25
N ILE A 175 7.07 -19.63 -29.12
CA ILE A 175 6.39 -20.90 -28.91
C ILE A 175 6.44 -21.70 -30.22
N MET A 176 7.05 -22.87 -30.16
CA MET A 176 7.21 -23.74 -31.34
C MET A 176 6.01 -24.69 -31.47
N ASP A 177 4.86 -24.15 -31.75
CA ASP A 177 3.68 -24.91 -32.14
C ASP A 177 3.15 -24.45 -33.51
N ASN A 178 2.16 -25.16 -34.05
CA ASN A 178 1.61 -24.87 -35.38
C ASN A 178 0.42 -23.89 -35.32
N ASN A 179 0.23 -23.21 -34.20
CA ASN A 179 -0.89 -22.27 -34.02
C ASN A 179 -0.33 -20.85 -33.94
N ASP A 180 -0.28 -20.16 -35.08
CA ASP A 180 0.25 -18.80 -35.22
C ASP A 180 -0.52 -17.75 -34.39
N ASP A 181 -1.75 -18.08 -33.92
CA ASP A 181 -2.62 -17.18 -33.15
C ASP A 181 -2.43 -17.30 -31.61
N ALA A 182 -1.59 -18.22 -31.15
CA ALA A 182 -1.52 -18.60 -29.74
C ALA A 182 -0.30 -18.06 -28.97
N ASP A 183 0.51 -17.19 -29.55
CA ASP A 183 1.69 -16.61 -28.88
C ASP A 183 1.27 -15.67 -27.74
N THR A 184 1.01 -16.28 -26.58
CA THR A 184 0.64 -15.57 -25.37
C THR A 184 1.83 -15.48 -24.42
N TYR A 185 2.27 -14.26 -24.11
CA TYR A 185 3.37 -13.97 -23.19
C TYR A 185 2.90 -13.47 -21.82
N ILE A 186 1.59 -13.32 -21.66
CA ILE A 186 0.91 -13.04 -20.40
C ILE A 186 -0.20 -14.07 -20.23
N VAL A 187 -0.23 -14.71 -19.09
CA VAL A 187 -1.29 -15.66 -18.73
C VAL A 187 -2.10 -15.11 -17.56
N THR A 188 -3.41 -15.33 -17.64
CA THR A 188 -4.35 -14.91 -16.59
C THR A 188 -5.11 -16.13 -16.09
N ASN A 189 -5.13 -16.31 -14.79
CA ASN A 189 -5.95 -17.34 -14.17
C ASN A 189 -7.37 -16.83 -13.92
N SER A 190 -8.35 -17.41 -14.60
CA SER A 190 -9.78 -17.13 -14.38
C SER A 190 -10.38 -17.94 -13.24
N THR A 191 -9.69 -19.01 -12.76
CA THR A 191 -10.16 -19.81 -11.63
C THR A 191 -9.70 -19.23 -10.30
N PRO A 192 -10.49 -19.35 -9.20
CA PRO A 192 -10.04 -18.91 -7.89
C PRO A 192 -8.77 -19.66 -7.47
N LEU A 193 -7.74 -18.93 -7.06
CA LEU A 193 -6.55 -19.51 -6.46
C LEU A 193 -6.93 -20.21 -5.14
N LEU A 194 -6.35 -21.38 -4.86
CA LEU A 194 -6.64 -22.13 -3.65
C LEU A 194 -6.05 -21.44 -2.40
N ASN A 195 -6.84 -21.38 -1.33
CA ASN A 195 -6.45 -20.84 -0.01
C ASN A 195 -6.10 -19.35 0.04
N VAL A 196 -6.84 -18.51 -0.68
CA VAL A 196 -6.54 -17.09 -0.74
C VAL A 196 -7.68 -16.22 -0.22
N SER A 197 -7.47 -15.64 0.97
CA SER A 197 -8.38 -14.69 1.61
C SER A 197 -7.78 -13.28 1.78
N SER A 198 -6.67 -12.97 1.10
CA SER A 198 -5.93 -11.71 1.29
C SER A 198 -5.94 -10.83 0.03
N PRO A 199 -6.03 -9.48 0.16
CA PRO A 199 -5.86 -8.55 -0.96
C PRO A 199 -4.51 -8.71 -1.70
N SER A 200 -3.47 -9.24 -1.04
CA SER A 200 -2.16 -9.52 -1.63
C SER A 200 -2.16 -10.70 -2.61
N SER A 201 -3.26 -11.42 -2.76
CA SER A 201 -3.36 -12.55 -3.69
C SER A 201 -3.62 -12.15 -5.13
N GLU A 202 -4.04 -10.92 -5.37
CA GLU A 202 -4.37 -10.45 -6.72
C GLU A 202 -3.15 -10.44 -7.65
N ILE A 203 -1.92 -10.23 -7.12
CA ILE A 203 -0.68 -10.30 -7.90
C ILE A 203 -0.38 -11.70 -8.46
N PHE A 204 -1.08 -12.74 -8.01
CA PHE A 204 -0.90 -14.11 -8.50
C PHE A 204 -1.92 -14.51 -9.58
N ARG A 205 -2.88 -13.64 -9.90
CA ARG A 205 -3.89 -13.92 -10.95
C ARG A 205 -3.34 -13.80 -12.36
N THR A 206 -2.25 -13.07 -12.52
CA THR A 206 -1.54 -12.91 -13.79
C THR A 206 -0.11 -13.36 -13.64
N ALA A 207 0.50 -13.72 -14.75
CA ALA A 207 1.92 -14.05 -14.78
C ALA A 207 2.48 -13.77 -16.18
N ARG A 208 3.75 -13.36 -16.23
CA ARG A 208 4.51 -13.33 -17.47
C ARG A 208 5.14 -14.70 -17.72
N ILE A 209 5.01 -15.17 -18.95
CA ILE A 209 5.61 -16.40 -19.44
C ILE A 209 6.55 -16.10 -20.60
N SER A 210 7.61 -16.87 -20.76
CA SER A 210 8.48 -16.82 -21.93
C SER A 210 8.93 -18.24 -22.31
N PRO A 211 8.97 -18.60 -23.58
CA PRO A 211 9.32 -19.98 -23.98
C PRO A 211 10.74 -20.40 -23.61
N LEU A 212 11.70 -19.48 -23.60
CA LEU A 212 13.11 -19.81 -23.34
C LEU A 212 13.69 -19.06 -22.15
N SER A 213 13.64 -17.75 -22.18
CA SER A 213 14.32 -16.89 -21.23
C SER A 213 13.51 -15.65 -20.94
N LEU A 214 13.42 -15.32 -19.67
CA LEU A 214 12.79 -14.11 -19.17
C LEU A 214 13.75 -13.45 -18.19
N THR A 215 14.14 -12.21 -18.47
CA THR A 215 15.03 -11.45 -17.59
C THR A 215 14.35 -10.16 -17.18
N TYR A 216 14.25 -9.91 -15.87
CA TYR A 216 13.88 -8.62 -15.30
C TYR A 216 15.11 -7.88 -14.80
N TYR A 217 15.11 -6.58 -15.02
CA TYR A 217 16.14 -5.66 -14.56
C TYR A 217 15.52 -4.63 -13.63
N GLY A 218 16.04 -4.52 -12.41
CA GLY A 218 15.81 -3.35 -11.55
C GLY A 218 16.88 -2.30 -11.87
N LEU A 219 16.45 -1.12 -12.30
CA LEU A 219 17.32 -0.05 -12.79
C LEU A 219 17.44 1.07 -11.75
N CYS A 220 18.64 1.65 -11.63
CA CYS A 220 18.91 2.77 -10.73
C CYS A 220 18.56 2.51 -9.25
N LEU A 221 18.66 1.28 -8.80
CA LEU A 221 18.61 0.95 -7.38
C LEU A 221 19.84 1.49 -6.65
N TYR A 222 19.66 1.92 -5.41
CA TYR A 222 20.80 2.29 -4.57
C TYR A 222 21.67 1.07 -4.28
N ASN A 223 22.99 1.22 -4.30
CA ASN A 223 23.89 0.10 -4.00
C ASN A 223 23.74 -0.33 -2.53
N GLY A 224 23.60 -1.63 -2.29
CA GLY A 224 23.38 -2.19 -0.97
C GLY A 224 22.86 -3.62 -1.02
N ASN A 225 22.51 -4.15 0.14
CA ASN A 225 21.95 -5.49 0.26
C ASN A 225 20.41 -5.41 0.25
N TYR A 226 19.78 -6.32 -0.47
CA TYR A 226 18.34 -6.37 -0.67
C TYR A 226 17.80 -7.77 -0.40
N SER A 227 16.57 -7.83 0.09
CA SER A 227 15.75 -9.03 0.06
C SER A 227 14.91 -9.01 -1.21
N VAL A 228 15.18 -9.93 -2.13
CA VAL A 228 14.46 -10.10 -3.38
C VAL A 228 13.48 -11.26 -3.22
N THR A 229 12.19 -10.98 -3.26
CA THR A 229 11.13 -11.99 -3.21
C THR A 229 10.52 -12.18 -4.59
N LEU A 230 10.59 -13.39 -5.10
CA LEU A 230 9.94 -13.83 -6.33
C LEU A 230 8.63 -14.52 -5.97
N HIS A 231 7.54 -14.06 -6.59
CA HIS A 231 6.19 -14.55 -6.36
C HIS A 231 5.76 -15.44 -7.52
N PHE A 232 5.39 -16.68 -7.21
CA PHE A 232 5.03 -17.70 -8.20
C PHE A 232 3.67 -18.31 -7.86
N ALA A 233 2.89 -18.61 -8.89
CA ALA A 233 1.77 -19.55 -8.82
C ALA A 233 1.71 -20.29 -10.17
N GLU A 234 1.59 -21.60 -10.17
CA GLU A 234 1.28 -22.33 -11.41
C GLU A 234 -0.20 -22.15 -11.70
N ILE A 235 -0.50 -21.26 -12.66
CA ILE A 235 -1.87 -20.85 -13.01
C ILE A 235 -2.31 -21.34 -14.38
N VAL A 236 -1.47 -22.13 -15.05
CA VAL A 236 -1.73 -22.68 -16.38
C VAL A 236 -2.10 -24.17 -16.30
N PHE A 237 -1.36 -24.93 -15.49
CA PHE A 237 -1.64 -26.34 -15.28
C PHE A 237 -2.61 -26.51 -14.11
N ALA A 238 -3.42 -27.58 -14.17
CA ALA A 238 -4.39 -27.90 -13.13
C ALA A 238 -3.84 -28.95 -12.13
N ASP A 239 -4.56 -29.15 -11.03
CA ASP A 239 -4.30 -30.19 -10.02
C ASP A 239 -5.60 -30.96 -9.78
N ASP A 240 -6.15 -31.60 -10.87
CA ASP A 240 -7.52 -32.10 -10.90
C ASP A 240 -7.67 -33.49 -11.54
N ASN A 241 -6.60 -34.26 -11.67
CA ASN A 241 -6.58 -35.56 -12.33
C ASN A 241 -7.03 -35.56 -13.81
N THR A 242 -7.08 -34.39 -14.46
CA THR A 242 -7.32 -34.26 -15.90
C THR A 242 -6.00 -34.31 -16.69
N LEU A 243 -6.09 -34.24 -18.03
CA LEU A 243 -4.92 -34.07 -18.89
C LEU A 243 -4.10 -32.82 -18.51
N SER A 244 -4.75 -31.79 -18.01
CA SER A 244 -4.12 -30.52 -17.59
C SER A 244 -3.17 -30.69 -16.41
N SER A 245 -3.34 -31.72 -15.59
CA SER A 245 -2.44 -32.04 -14.46
C SER A 245 -1.13 -32.71 -14.85
N LEU A 246 -0.98 -33.14 -16.11
CA LEU A 246 0.24 -33.81 -16.63
C LEU A 246 1.33 -32.79 -17.01
N GLY A 247 1.01 -31.49 -17.04
CA GLY A 247 1.96 -30.43 -17.38
C GLY A 247 3.02 -30.25 -16.30
N ARG A 248 4.28 -30.17 -16.71
CA ARG A 248 5.41 -29.90 -15.80
C ARG A 248 6.22 -28.73 -16.32
N ARG A 249 6.23 -27.63 -15.57
CA ARG A 249 7.05 -26.44 -15.84
C ARG A 249 8.32 -26.49 -15.01
N VAL A 250 9.46 -26.62 -15.67
CA VAL A 250 10.77 -26.74 -15.02
C VAL A 250 11.71 -25.69 -15.62
N PHE A 251 12.30 -24.85 -14.77
CA PHE A 251 13.25 -23.83 -15.20
C PHE A 251 14.27 -23.49 -14.10
N ASP A 252 15.34 -22.83 -14.46
CA ASP A 252 16.36 -22.34 -13.53
C ASP A 252 16.13 -20.87 -13.22
N VAL A 253 16.49 -20.43 -12.00
CA VAL A 253 16.42 -19.04 -11.55
C VAL A 253 17.79 -18.55 -11.17
N TYR A 254 18.23 -17.46 -11.81
CA TYR A 254 19.47 -16.79 -11.53
C TYR A 254 19.17 -15.36 -11.01
N ILE A 255 19.92 -14.91 -10.01
CA ILE A 255 19.91 -13.52 -9.55
C ILE A 255 21.35 -13.02 -9.52
N GLN A 256 21.64 -11.89 -10.19
CA GLN A 256 22.99 -11.36 -10.39
C GLN A 256 23.94 -12.40 -11.00
N ASP A 257 23.45 -13.15 -12.00
CA ASP A 257 24.14 -14.23 -12.71
C ASP A 257 24.52 -15.43 -11.83
N GLU A 258 24.07 -15.49 -10.56
CA GLU A 258 24.24 -16.61 -9.65
C GLU A 258 23.01 -17.53 -9.67
N LEU A 259 23.21 -18.83 -9.85
CA LEU A 259 22.14 -19.83 -9.82
C LEU A 259 21.55 -19.94 -8.41
N LYS A 260 20.31 -19.53 -8.23
CA LYS A 260 19.56 -19.59 -6.95
C LYS A 260 18.66 -20.82 -6.85
N LEU A 261 17.97 -21.15 -7.94
CA LEU A 261 17.12 -22.35 -8.00
C LEU A 261 17.46 -23.12 -9.27
N LYS A 262 17.81 -24.40 -9.12
CA LYS A 262 18.05 -25.32 -10.24
C LYS A 262 16.86 -26.26 -10.39
N ASP A 263 16.44 -26.49 -11.63
CA ASP A 263 15.33 -27.39 -11.95
C ASP A 263 14.07 -27.08 -11.14
N PHE A 264 13.76 -25.80 -10.99
CA PHE A 264 12.66 -25.31 -10.17
C PHE A 264 11.31 -25.62 -10.82
N GLU A 265 10.41 -26.25 -10.07
CA GLU A 265 9.06 -26.62 -10.47
C GLU A 265 8.05 -26.02 -9.49
N ILE A 266 7.30 -24.99 -9.95
CA ILE A 266 6.40 -24.19 -9.08
C ILE A 266 5.38 -25.09 -8.38
N ALA A 267 4.65 -25.92 -9.13
CA ALA A 267 3.60 -26.79 -8.58
C ALA A 267 4.14 -27.76 -7.54
N LYS A 268 5.31 -28.36 -7.78
CA LYS A 268 5.96 -29.26 -6.84
C LYS A 268 6.35 -28.57 -5.53
N GLU A 269 6.97 -27.41 -5.63
CA GLU A 269 7.42 -26.62 -4.46
C GLU A 269 6.26 -26.00 -3.67
N ALA A 270 5.16 -25.66 -4.35
CA ALA A 270 3.94 -25.13 -3.74
C ALA A 270 3.03 -26.22 -3.15
N GLY A 271 3.29 -27.49 -3.49
CA GLY A 271 2.44 -28.63 -3.11
C GLY A 271 1.16 -28.76 -3.92
N GLY A 272 1.12 -28.20 -5.14
CA GLY A 272 0.02 -28.27 -6.10
C GLY A 272 -0.06 -27.05 -7.00
N ALA A 273 -0.78 -27.17 -8.12
CA ALA A 273 -1.09 -26.04 -8.99
C ALA A 273 -2.10 -25.08 -8.31
N GLY A 274 -2.11 -23.81 -8.71
CA GLY A 274 -2.98 -22.78 -8.14
C GLY A 274 -2.64 -22.38 -6.70
N ARG A 275 -1.51 -22.82 -6.16
CA ARG A 275 -1.03 -22.44 -4.83
C ARG A 275 0.05 -21.38 -4.91
N LEU A 276 0.01 -20.45 -3.96
CA LEU A 276 0.95 -19.35 -3.88
C LEU A 276 2.30 -19.80 -3.32
N LEU A 277 3.38 -19.35 -3.94
CA LEU A 277 4.74 -19.67 -3.54
C LEU A 277 5.61 -18.42 -3.59
N ASN A 278 6.25 -18.10 -2.48
CA ASN A 278 7.21 -16.99 -2.37
C ASN A 278 8.61 -17.56 -2.12
N LYS A 279 9.59 -17.12 -2.90
CA LYS A 279 11.01 -17.43 -2.71
C LYS A 279 11.79 -16.15 -2.49
N THR A 280 12.39 -16.01 -1.32
CA THR A 280 13.14 -14.81 -0.92
C THR A 280 14.64 -15.09 -0.91
N PHE A 281 15.42 -14.17 -1.46
CA PHE A 281 16.87 -14.25 -1.57
C PHE A 281 17.53 -12.96 -1.12
N ASP A 282 18.60 -13.05 -0.35
CA ASP A 282 19.45 -11.91 -0.04
C ASP A 282 20.45 -11.68 -1.18
N VAL A 283 20.45 -10.47 -1.73
CA VAL A 283 21.18 -10.10 -2.94
C VAL A 283 21.92 -8.77 -2.74
N SER A 284 23.17 -8.69 -3.19
CA SER A 284 23.94 -7.45 -3.17
C SER A 284 23.89 -6.74 -4.53
N VAL A 285 23.37 -5.52 -4.56
CA VAL A 285 23.40 -4.63 -5.72
C VAL A 285 24.64 -3.75 -5.63
N LYS A 286 25.54 -3.83 -6.61
CA LYS A 286 26.84 -3.12 -6.64
C LYS A 286 26.95 -2.05 -7.74
N SER A 287 26.21 -2.20 -8.83
CA SER A 287 26.27 -1.33 -10.02
C SER A 287 24.94 -0.62 -10.32
N ASN A 288 24.11 -0.37 -9.29
CA ASN A 288 22.78 0.22 -9.41
C ASN A 288 21.81 -0.60 -10.28
N LYS A 289 22.16 -1.86 -10.59
CA LYS A 289 21.37 -2.78 -11.41
C LYS A 289 21.15 -4.09 -10.66
N LEU A 290 19.90 -4.53 -10.63
CA LEU A 290 19.49 -5.86 -10.23
C LEU A 290 19.10 -6.64 -11.49
N LYS A 291 19.59 -7.87 -11.65
CA LYS A 291 19.24 -8.76 -12.76
C LYS A 291 18.64 -10.04 -12.20
N ILE A 292 17.43 -10.36 -12.64
CA ILE A 292 16.70 -11.59 -12.30
C ILE A 292 16.43 -12.31 -13.60
N HIS A 293 17.01 -13.49 -13.78
CA HIS A 293 16.94 -14.26 -15.02
C HIS A 293 16.34 -15.63 -14.76
N LEU A 294 15.27 -15.93 -15.47
CA LEU A 294 14.59 -17.23 -15.46
C LEU A 294 14.84 -17.90 -16.80
N TYR A 295 15.32 -19.14 -16.79
CA TYR A 295 15.81 -19.83 -17.97
C TYR A 295 15.29 -21.26 -18.08
N TRP A 296 14.67 -21.59 -19.22
CA TRP A 296 14.26 -22.95 -19.53
C TRP A 296 15.41 -23.79 -20.08
N ALA A 297 15.92 -24.70 -19.28
CA ALA A 297 17.06 -25.57 -19.62
C ALA A 297 16.67 -26.85 -20.37
N GLY A 298 15.52 -26.90 -21.05
CA GLY A 298 15.09 -28.03 -21.86
C GLY A 298 14.43 -29.16 -21.08
N LYS A 299 13.90 -28.87 -19.87
CA LYS A 299 13.23 -29.85 -19.01
C LYS A 299 11.74 -29.52 -18.86
N GLY A 300 10.96 -30.50 -18.43
CA GLY A 300 9.51 -30.39 -18.29
C GLY A 300 8.77 -30.75 -19.59
N THR A 301 7.49 -30.40 -19.67
CA THR A 301 6.62 -30.71 -20.81
C THR A 301 6.48 -29.50 -21.75
N THR A 302 6.45 -29.76 -23.07
CA THR A 302 6.31 -28.69 -24.08
C THR A 302 5.06 -28.84 -24.94
N GLY A 303 4.47 -30.02 -25.03
CA GLY A 303 3.31 -30.32 -25.85
C GLY A 303 2.11 -30.88 -25.09
N ILE A 304 2.22 -31.03 -23.77
CA ILE A 304 1.20 -31.58 -22.87
C ILE A 304 1.03 -30.63 -21.69
N PRO A 305 -0.15 -30.34 -21.22
CA PRO A 305 -1.49 -30.69 -21.72
C PRO A 305 -1.87 -29.91 -22.98
N LEU A 306 -1.32 -28.70 -23.10
CA LEU A 306 -1.56 -27.78 -24.21
C LEU A 306 -0.20 -27.37 -24.79
N ARG A 307 -0.13 -27.30 -26.11
CA ARG A 307 1.03 -26.72 -26.79
C ARG A 307 1.15 -25.25 -26.43
N GLY A 308 2.38 -24.76 -26.33
CA GLY A 308 2.62 -23.34 -26.14
C GLY A 308 2.69 -22.83 -24.70
N ASN A 309 2.49 -23.67 -23.69
CA ASN A 309 2.46 -23.25 -22.28
C ASN A 309 3.69 -23.72 -21.47
N TYR A 310 4.87 -23.72 -22.07
CA TYR A 310 6.12 -24.11 -21.41
C TYR A 310 7.05 -22.91 -21.18
N GLY A 311 8.17 -23.15 -20.49
CA GLY A 311 9.16 -22.12 -20.15
C GLY A 311 8.89 -21.42 -18.82
N PRO A 312 9.77 -20.52 -18.40
CA PRO A 312 9.65 -19.82 -17.12
C PRO A 312 8.37 -18.97 -17.02
N LEU A 313 7.84 -18.92 -15.80
CA LEU A 313 6.65 -18.16 -15.43
C LEU A 313 6.93 -17.45 -14.10
N ILE A 314 6.48 -16.19 -13.98
CA ILE A 314 6.55 -15.40 -12.75
C ILE A 314 5.34 -14.47 -12.62
N SER A 315 4.77 -14.39 -11.41
CA SER A 315 3.61 -13.55 -11.12
C SER A 315 3.99 -12.15 -10.64
N ALA A 316 4.96 -12.04 -9.73
CA ALA A 316 5.41 -10.72 -9.27
C ALA A 316 6.83 -10.75 -8.69
N ILE A 317 7.43 -9.58 -8.55
CA ILE A 317 8.76 -9.36 -7.99
C ILE A 317 8.65 -8.27 -6.92
N SER A 318 9.22 -8.53 -5.73
CA SER A 318 9.39 -7.54 -4.66
C SER A 318 10.86 -7.41 -4.30
N VAL A 319 11.35 -6.20 -4.22
CA VAL A 319 12.74 -5.87 -3.85
C VAL A 319 12.73 -4.86 -2.72
N GLU A 320 13.20 -5.27 -1.55
CA GLU A 320 13.24 -4.45 -0.34
C GLU A 320 14.67 -4.26 0.18
N PRO A 321 15.04 -3.05 0.63
CA PRO A 321 16.38 -2.79 1.13
C PRO A 321 16.58 -3.39 2.53
N ASN A 322 17.71 -4.09 2.75
CA ASN A 322 18.14 -4.57 4.08
C ASN A 322 18.98 -3.50 4.82
N PHE A 323 18.86 -2.23 4.41
CA PHE A 323 19.54 -1.08 5.00
C PHE A 323 18.57 0.10 5.14
N LYS A 324 18.90 1.05 6.02
CA LYS A 324 18.09 2.29 6.15
C LYS A 324 18.37 3.20 4.97
N PRO A 325 17.36 3.56 4.15
CA PRO A 325 17.55 4.52 3.07
C PRO A 325 18.10 5.86 3.58
N PRO A 326 19.09 6.47 2.91
CA PRO A 326 19.59 7.77 3.29
C PRO A 326 18.51 8.85 3.09
N VAL A 327 18.33 9.68 4.10
CA VAL A 327 17.41 10.83 4.03
C VAL A 327 18.10 11.96 3.28
N PHE A 328 17.70 12.19 2.04
CA PHE A 328 18.19 13.33 1.24
C PHE A 328 17.45 14.60 1.65
N THR A 329 18.02 15.37 2.58
CA THR A 329 17.53 16.73 2.87
C THR A 329 18.08 17.67 1.81
N ASP A 330 17.19 18.31 1.07
CA ASP A 330 17.58 19.34 0.11
C ASP A 330 18.29 20.48 0.83
N SER A 331 19.56 20.74 0.48
CA SER A 331 20.32 21.86 1.07
C SER A 331 19.63 23.19 0.84
N LYS A 332 18.92 23.38 -0.29
CA LYS A 332 18.12 24.56 -0.58
C LYS A 332 16.92 24.68 0.36
N THR A 333 16.23 23.58 0.68
CA THR A 333 15.12 23.61 1.64
C THR A 333 15.61 23.78 3.07
N ARG A 334 16.83 23.31 3.41
CA ARG A 334 17.46 23.54 4.71
C ARG A 334 17.85 25.01 4.86
N ILE A 335 18.50 25.61 3.85
CA ILE A 335 18.85 27.04 3.82
C ILE A 335 17.57 27.89 3.82
N LEU A 336 16.55 27.51 3.05
CA LEU A 336 15.26 28.19 3.03
C LEU A 336 14.52 28.09 4.39
N ARG A 337 14.53 26.94 5.05
CA ARG A 337 13.97 26.75 6.38
C ARG A 337 14.73 27.55 7.44
N ILE A 338 16.06 27.62 7.34
CA ILE A 338 16.90 28.45 8.23
C ILE A 338 16.65 29.93 7.94
N ALA A 339 16.56 30.34 6.67
CA ALA A 339 16.27 31.70 6.26
C ALA A 339 14.84 32.13 6.67
N ILE A 340 13.85 31.24 6.49
CA ILE A 340 12.47 31.47 6.97
C ILE A 340 12.44 31.50 8.49
N GLY A 341 13.14 30.60 9.18
CA GLY A 341 13.24 30.60 10.65
C GLY A 341 13.92 31.86 11.17
N ALA A 342 14.98 32.34 10.53
CA ALA A 342 15.65 33.58 10.87
C ALA A 342 14.77 34.80 10.56
N ALA A 343 14.07 34.83 9.42
CA ALA A 343 13.14 35.89 9.04
C ALA A 343 11.92 35.92 9.98
N VAL A 344 11.36 34.78 10.34
CA VAL A 344 10.27 34.66 11.32
C VAL A 344 10.75 35.04 12.71
N GLY A 345 11.98 34.66 13.08
CA GLY A 345 12.60 35.07 14.36
C GLY A 345 12.84 36.57 14.42
N LEU A 346 13.34 37.21 13.35
CA LEU A 346 13.52 38.65 13.25
C LEU A 346 12.17 39.37 13.22
N PHE A 347 11.20 38.85 12.49
CA PHE A 347 9.84 39.40 12.40
C PHE A 347 9.09 39.28 13.74
N SER A 348 9.26 38.15 14.45
CA SER A 348 8.69 37.99 15.79
C SER A 348 9.38 38.92 16.84
N LEU A 349 10.70 39.13 16.71
CA LEU A 349 11.41 40.13 17.54
C LEU A 349 10.93 41.56 17.29
N VAL A 350 10.72 41.92 16.02
CA VAL A 350 10.14 43.23 15.63
C VAL A 350 8.70 43.33 16.13
N ILE A 351 7.88 42.28 16.00
CA ILE A 351 6.51 42.26 16.53
C ILE A 351 6.50 42.35 18.06
N LEU A 352 7.42 41.66 18.75
CA LEU A 352 7.55 41.77 20.21
C LEU A 352 7.99 43.15 20.63
N LEU A 353 8.89 43.79 19.87
CA LEU A 353 9.33 45.16 20.13
C LEU A 353 8.20 46.16 19.86
N VAL A 354 7.50 46.03 18.73
CA VAL A 354 6.33 46.82 18.38
C VAL A 354 5.18 46.53 19.33
N GLY A 355 4.94 45.24 19.68
CA GLY A 355 3.95 44.81 20.66
C GLY A 355 4.24 45.34 22.05
N TYR A 356 5.52 45.36 22.49
CA TYR A 356 5.97 45.97 23.72
C TYR A 356 5.76 47.50 23.70
N LEU A 357 6.08 48.17 22.59
CA LEU A 357 5.85 49.60 22.40
C LEU A 357 4.35 49.93 22.34
N LEU A 358 3.54 49.11 21.64
CA LEU A 358 2.08 49.24 21.57
C LEU A 358 1.39 48.86 22.89
N HIS A 359 1.94 47.87 23.64
CA HIS A 359 1.46 47.53 24.98
C HIS A 359 1.74 48.67 25.97
N LYS A 360 2.89 49.36 25.82
CA LYS A 360 3.19 50.58 26.60
C LYS A 360 2.27 51.77 26.24
N ILE A 361 1.71 51.76 25.01
CA ILE A 361 0.81 52.83 24.49
C ILE A 361 -0.67 52.46 24.65
N LYS A 362 -1.02 51.15 24.65
CA LYS A 362 -2.40 50.65 24.73
C LYS A 362 -2.56 49.56 25.79
N GLY A 363 -2.35 49.92 27.03
CA GLY A 363 -2.94 49.16 28.12
C GLY A 363 -4.46 49.12 27.95
N ARG A 364 -5.03 47.90 27.75
CA ARG A 364 -6.47 47.58 27.68
C ARG A 364 -7.15 47.77 26.31
N LYS A 365 -7.24 46.66 25.60
CA LYS A 365 -8.37 46.17 24.77
C LYS A 365 -7.82 45.38 23.57
N HIS A 366 -7.79 44.07 23.62
CA HIS A 366 -8.13 43.17 22.54
C HIS A 366 -7.66 41.72 22.83
N GLU A 367 -8.51 40.96 23.50
CA GLU A 367 -8.30 39.52 23.67
C GLU A 367 -9.57 38.72 23.29
N ASP A 368 -10.42 39.28 22.42
CA ASP A 368 -11.74 38.67 22.15
C ASP A 368 -12.06 38.39 20.68
N GLN A 369 -11.10 38.25 19.77
CA GLN A 369 -11.46 38.19 18.34
C GLN A 369 -11.00 36.97 17.53
N GLU A 370 -10.19 36.03 18.05
CA GLU A 370 -9.67 34.90 17.23
C GLU A 370 -10.45 33.57 17.34
N LEU A 371 -11.45 33.48 18.21
CA LEU A 371 -12.30 32.29 18.38
C LEU A 371 -13.71 32.39 17.79
N ARG A 372 -13.99 33.43 16.99
CA ARG A 372 -15.32 33.63 16.36
C ARG A 372 -15.53 32.91 15.02
N GLY A 373 -14.63 32.00 14.61
CA GLY A 373 -14.71 31.28 13.34
C GLY A 373 -15.38 29.91 13.38
N LEU A 374 -15.79 29.44 14.56
CA LEU A 374 -16.57 28.20 14.69
C LEU A 374 -18.01 28.62 15.06
N ASP A 375 -18.91 28.48 14.10
CA ASP A 375 -20.35 28.65 14.29
C ASP A 375 -20.89 27.53 15.19
N LEU A 376 -20.47 27.52 16.46
CA LEU A 376 -20.95 26.58 17.46
C LEU A 376 -22.27 27.14 18.01
N GLN A 377 -23.37 26.41 17.79
CA GLN A 377 -24.67 26.67 18.44
C GLN A 377 -24.59 26.50 19.97
N THR A 378 -23.41 26.28 20.54
CA THR A 378 -23.14 26.10 21.98
C THR A 378 -22.36 27.29 22.53
N GLY A 379 -22.70 27.72 23.76
CA GLY A 379 -22.07 28.84 24.42
C GLY A 379 -20.59 28.63 24.76
N ILE A 380 -19.76 29.66 24.68
CA ILE A 380 -18.37 29.65 25.14
C ILE A 380 -18.32 30.26 26.53
N PHE A 381 -17.74 29.52 27.49
CA PHE A 381 -17.55 29.96 28.86
C PHE A 381 -16.08 30.27 29.14
N THR A 382 -15.78 31.28 29.91
CA THR A 382 -14.42 31.54 30.38
C THR A 382 -14.11 30.72 31.63
N HIS A 383 -12.84 30.33 31.81
CA HIS A 383 -12.39 29.66 33.01
C HIS A 383 -12.75 30.42 34.29
N ARG A 384 -12.69 31.76 34.25
CA ARG A 384 -13.05 32.64 35.38
C ARG A 384 -14.53 32.51 35.75
N GLN A 385 -15.43 32.46 34.75
CA GLN A 385 -16.88 32.25 34.98
C GLN A 385 -17.14 30.88 35.64
N LEU A 386 -16.54 29.78 35.08
CA LEU A 386 -16.73 28.45 35.62
C LEU A 386 -16.12 28.28 37.02
N LYS A 387 -14.95 28.90 37.25
CA LYS A 387 -14.31 28.94 38.56
C LYS A 387 -15.18 29.65 39.61
N ALA A 388 -15.81 30.78 39.24
CA ALA A 388 -16.75 31.47 40.10
C ALA A 388 -18.01 30.66 40.35
N ALA A 389 -18.63 30.09 39.29
CA ALA A 389 -19.84 29.30 39.38
C ALA A 389 -19.68 28.04 40.27
N THR A 390 -18.50 27.40 40.25
CA THR A 390 -18.22 26.21 41.02
C THR A 390 -17.58 26.46 42.39
N LYS A 391 -17.44 27.75 42.80
CA LYS A 391 -16.71 28.16 44.01
C LYS A 391 -15.27 27.64 44.02
N ASN A 392 -14.52 27.90 42.96
CA ASN A 392 -13.16 27.45 42.74
C ASN A 392 -13.02 25.92 42.72
N PHE A 393 -13.97 25.20 42.10
CA PHE A 393 -14.04 23.73 42.06
C PHE A 393 -13.98 23.10 43.44
N ASP A 394 -14.72 23.69 44.38
CA ASP A 394 -14.80 23.23 45.76
C ASP A 394 -15.22 21.77 45.83
N ALA A 395 -14.59 21.00 46.70
CA ALA A 395 -14.88 19.60 46.94
C ALA A 395 -16.34 19.37 47.38
N ALA A 396 -16.97 20.32 48.08
CA ALA A 396 -18.38 20.28 48.46
C ALA A 396 -19.33 20.34 47.26
N ASN A 397 -18.91 20.87 46.13
CA ASN A 397 -19.65 20.92 44.86
C ASN A 397 -19.35 19.77 43.93
N LYS A 398 -18.46 18.84 44.30
CA LYS A 398 -18.09 17.70 43.48
C LYS A 398 -19.24 16.68 43.40
N LEU A 399 -19.74 16.45 42.18
CA LEU A 399 -20.82 15.50 41.90
C LEU A 399 -20.33 14.07 41.69
N GLY A 400 -19.11 13.94 41.14
CA GLY A 400 -18.49 12.67 40.88
C GLY A 400 -17.10 12.84 40.24
N GLU A 401 -16.36 11.73 40.15
CA GLU A 401 -15.07 11.65 39.47
C GLU A 401 -14.98 10.27 38.81
N GLY A 402 -14.52 10.24 37.58
CA GLY A 402 -14.32 9.01 36.81
C GLY A 402 -13.05 9.07 35.97
N GLY A 403 -12.82 8.08 35.12
CA GLY A 403 -11.65 8.02 34.21
C GLY A 403 -11.52 9.24 33.30
N PHE A 404 -12.57 9.99 33.13
CA PHE A 404 -12.67 11.15 32.22
C PHE A 404 -12.54 12.51 32.94
N GLY A 405 -12.40 12.53 34.24
CA GLY A 405 -12.25 13.75 35.03
C GLY A 405 -13.30 13.94 36.12
N ALA A 406 -13.21 15.07 36.83
CA ALA A 406 -14.12 15.43 37.91
C ALA A 406 -15.28 16.30 37.38
N VAL A 407 -16.47 16.10 37.93
CA VAL A 407 -17.68 16.86 37.61
C VAL A 407 -18.12 17.68 38.83
N TYR A 408 -18.35 18.95 38.63
CA TYR A 408 -18.74 19.88 39.71
C TYR A 408 -20.09 20.55 39.42
N LYS A 409 -20.90 20.71 40.46
CA LYS A 409 -22.08 21.58 40.42
C LYS A 409 -21.65 23.02 40.40
N GLY A 410 -22.26 23.83 39.54
CA GLY A 410 -22.05 25.25 39.44
C GLY A 410 -23.37 26.04 39.43
N LEU A 411 -23.30 27.30 39.83
CA LEU A 411 -24.40 28.24 39.73
C LEU A 411 -23.91 29.46 38.94
N LEU A 412 -24.48 29.70 37.77
CA LEU A 412 -24.18 30.85 36.95
C LEU A 412 -24.80 32.14 37.52
N SER A 413 -24.34 33.28 37.05
CA SER A 413 -24.79 34.58 37.49
C SER A 413 -26.28 34.88 37.19
N ASP A 414 -26.84 34.20 36.21
CA ASP A 414 -28.26 34.27 35.83
C ASP A 414 -29.17 33.33 36.68
N GLY A 415 -28.59 32.63 37.63
CA GLY A 415 -29.31 31.64 38.48
C GLY A 415 -29.39 30.25 37.88
N THR A 416 -28.86 30.00 36.70
CA THR A 416 -28.87 28.68 36.06
C THR A 416 -27.91 27.73 36.77
N THR A 417 -28.42 26.57 37.22
CA THR A 417 -27.58 25.51 37.79
C THR A 417 -27.01 24.64 36.67
N ILE A 418 -25.71 24.43 36.72
CA ILE A 418 -24.95 23.68 35.70
C ILE A 418 -24.14 22.55 36.32
N ALA A 419 -23.71 21.60 35.46
CA ALA A 419 -22.68 20.62 35.77
C ALA A 419 -21.44 20.88 34.89
N VAL A 420 -20.28 21.04 35.52
CA VAL A 420 -19.00 21.34 34.85
C VAL A 420 -18.11 20.12 34.94
N LYS A 421 -17.85 19.49 33.80
CA LYS A 421 -16.92 18.35 33.66
C LYS A 421 -15.54 18.87 33.29
N GLN A 422 -14.57 18.72 34.20
CA GLN A 422 -13.19 19.11 33.99
C GLN A 422 -12.40 17.94 33.45
N LEU A 423 -11.88 18.05 32.22
CA LEU A 423 -11.15 16.99 31.55
C LEU A 423 -9.65 17.07 31.83
N SER A 424 -8.99 15.91 31.94
CA SER A 424 -7.56 15.83 32.16
C SER A 424 -6.80 16.15 30.88
N THR A 425 -6.13 17.29 30.82
CA THR A 425 -5.30 17.73 29.67
C THR A 425 -3.94 17.06 29.60
N ARG A 426 -3.53 16.32 30.64
CA ARG A 426 -2.25 15.61 30.68
C ARG A 426 -2.21 14.36 29.80
N SER A 427 -3.34 13.90 29.28
CA SER A 427 -3.43 12.72 28.41
C SER A 427 -3.94 13.09 27.01
N LYS A 428 -3.33 12.49 25.95
CA LYS A 428 -3.85 12.57 24.57
C LYS A 428 -5.30 12.06 24.47
N GLN A 429 -5.74 11.31 25.46
CA GLN A 429 -7.10 10.76 25.59
C GLN A 429 -8.09 11.87 25.90
N GLY A 430 -7.83 12.74 26.89
CA GLY A 430 -8.75 13.80 27.29
C GLY A 430 -9.07 14.81 26.17
N ASN A 431 -8.07 15.15 25.36
CA ASN A 431 -8.29 16.03 24.19
C ASN A 431 -9.19 15.37 23.13
N ARG A 432 -9.01 14.07 22.89
CA ARG A 432 -9.87 13.32 21.94
C ARG A 432 -11.30 13.24 22.42
N GLU A 433 -11.50 12.96 23.71
CA GLU A 433 -12.82 12.88 24.33
C GLU A 433 -13.52 14.25 24.27
N PHE A 434 -12.81 15.32 24.56
CA PHE A 434 -13.33 16.67 24.47
C PHE A 434 -13.83 17.02 23.07
N ILE A 435 -13.00 16.78 22.04
CA ILE A 435 -13.37 17.04 20.64
C ILE A 435 -14.54 16.15 20.21
N ASN A 436 -14.50 14.87 20.61
CA ASN A 436 -15.54 13.92 20.26
C ASN A 436 -16.87 14.29 20.92
N GLU A 437 -16.86 14.65 22.21
CA GLU A 437 -18.05 15.00 22.96
C GLU A 437 -18.70 16.30 22.45
N ILE A 438 -17.91 17.33 22.14
CA ILE A 438 -18.42 18.55 21.50
C ILE A 438 -18.98 18.24 20.10
N GLY A 439 -18.21 17.53 19.26
CA GLY A 439 -18.62 17.25 17.90
C GLY A 439 -19.89 16.41 17.78
N MET A 440 -20.11 15.49 18.73
CA MET A 440 -21.29 14.63 18.72
C MET A 440 -22.50 15.29 19.34
N ILE A 441 -22.38 15.85 20.57
CA ILE A 441 -23.56 16.27 21.32
C ILE A 441 -24.02 17.70 21.00
N SER A 442 -23.17 18.55 20.44
CA SER A 442 -23.53 19.94 20.09
C SER A 442 -24.67 20.03 19.06
N ALA A 443 -24.75 19.04 18.17
CA ALA A 443 -25.79 18.96 17.13
C ALA A 443 -27.04 18.17 17.57
N LEU A 444 -27.03 17.56 18.75
CA LEU A 444 -28.11 16.69 19.21
C LEU A 444 -29.00 17.41 20.25
N GLN A 445 -30.31 17.41 20.00
CA GLN A 445 -31.30 17.91 20.95
C GLN A 445 -32.44 16.91 21.07
N HIS A 446 -32.54 16.25 22.24
CA HIS A 446 -33.60 15.31 22.51
C HIS A 446 -33.91 15.29 24.02
N PRO A 447 -35.16 15.15 24.46
CA PRO A 447 -35.54 15.15 25.89
C PRO A 447 -34.84 14.09 26.73
N ASN A 448 -34.44 12.96 26.12
CA ASN A 448 -33.76 11.88 26.82
C ASN A 448 -32.22 11.86 26.56
N LEU A 449 -31.62 12.97 26.10
CA LEU A 449 -30.18 13.21 26.05
C LEU A 449 -29.84 14.39 26.94
N VAL A 450 -28.67 14.34 27.59
CA VAL A 450 -28.17 15.45 28.43
C VAL A 450 -27.75 16.62 27.52
N LYS A 451 -28.27 17.81 27.81
CA LYS A 451 -28.00 19.00 27.02
C LYS A 451 -26.62 19.57 27.35
N LEU A 452 -25.81 19.81 26.33
CA LEU A 452 -24.57 20.57 26.42
C LEU A 452 -24.90 22.07 26.29
N TYR A 453 -24.53 22.87 27.29
CA TYR A 453 -24.68 24.31 27.25
C TYR A 453 -23.50 24.99 26.58
N GLY A 454 -22.30 24.42 26.67
CA GLY A 454 -21.11 24.98 26.07
C GLY A 454 -19.83 24.37 26.59
N CYS A 455 -18.73 25.03 26.28
CA CYS A 455 -17.40 24.56 26.67
C CYS A 455 -16.49 25.72 27.10
N CYS A 456 -15.39 25.39 27.77
CA CYS A 456 -14.29 26.30 28.06
C CYS A 456 -12.99 25.67 27.51
N VAL A 457 -12.25 26.49 26.70
CA VAL A 457 -10.94 26.13 26.16
C VAL A 457 -10.00 27.31 26.46
N GLU A 458 -9.32 27.27 27.59
CA GLU A 458 -8.36 28.28 27.97
C GLU A 458 -7.02 27.64 28.40
N GLY A 459 -5.96 27.92 27.67
CA GLY A 459 -4.63 27.35 27.93
C GLY A 459 -4.66 25.81 27.96
N HIS A 460 -4.38 25.26 29.15
CA HIS A 460 -4.44 23.81 29.38
C HIS A 460 -5.72 23.35 30.09
N GLN A 461 -6.77 24.14 30.09
CA GLN A 461 -8.02 23.81 30.75
C GLN A 461 -9.09 23.49 29.70
N LEU A 462 -9.59 22.27 29.73
CA LEU A 462 -10.71 21.80 28.89
C LEU A 462 -11.88 21.46 29.80
N MET A 463 -13.00 22.14 29.62
CA MET A 463 -14.20 21.89 30.42
C MET A 463 -15.43 21.85 29.55
N LEU A 464 -16.36 20.99 29.90
CA LEU A 464 -17.69 20.89 29.28
C LEU A 464 -18.75 21.28 30.28
N VAL A 465 -19.73 22.04 29.82
CA VAL A 465 -20.78 22.61 30.66
C VAL A 465 -22.12 22.02 30.23
N TYR A 466 -22.74 21.27 31.14
CA TYR A 466 -24.00 20.57 30.90
C TYR A 466 -25.13 21.11 31.78
N GLU A 467 -26.35 20.75 31.41
CA GLU A 467 -27.49 20.88 32.33
C GLU A 467 -27.25 20.07 33.60
N TYR A 468 -27.71 20.59 34.73
CA TYR A 468 -27.56 19.92 36.02
C TYR A 468 -28.66 18.90 36.23
N MET A 469 -28.29 17.69 36.63
CA MET A 469 -29.20 16.57 36.87
C MET A 469 -29.31 16.30 38.39
N GLU A 470 -30.45 16.63 38.97
CA GLU A 470 -30.63 16.69 40.42
C GLU A 470 -30.51 15.34 41.12
N ASN A 471 -30.95 14.26 40.46
CA ASN A 471 -30.93 12.91 41.01
C ASN A 471 -29.72 12.07 40.62
N ASN A 472 -28.67 12.73 40.07
CA ASN A 472 -27.42 12.09 39.70
C ASN A 472 -27.63 10.93 38.71
N CYS A 473 -26.81 9.87 38.75
CA CYS A 473 -26.89 8.76 37.81
C CYS A 473 -27.79 7.61 38.37
N LEU A 474 -28.32 6.82 37.44
CA LEU A 474 -29.17 5.65 37.75
C LEU A 474 -28.43 4.64 38.63
N SER A 475 -27.14 4.45 38.44
CA SER A 475 -26.31 3.57 39.29
C SER A 475 -26.36 3.99 40.75
N ARG A 476 -26.24 5.30 41.02
CA ARG A 476 -26.32 5.83 42.40
C ARG A 476 -27.73 5.72 42.98
N ALA A 477 -28.74 5.95 42.14
CA ALA A 477 -30.14 5.79 42.54
C ALA A 477 -30.48 4.35 42.92
N LEU A 478 -29.95 3.34 42.22
CA LEU A 478 -30.22 1.92 42.45
C LEU A 478 -29.34 1.32 43.56
N PHE A 479 -28.05 1.63 43.58
CA PHE A 479 -27.02 0.93 44.36
C PHE A 479 -26.33 1.80 45.43
N GLY A 480 -26.70 3.07 45.54
CA GLY A 480 -26.15 3.97 46.55
C GLY A 480 -26.35 3.47 47.98
N LYS A 481 -25.47 3.83 48.93
CA LYS A 481 -25.63 3.50 50.35
C LYS A 481 -26.90 4.13 50.91
N HIS A 482 -27.61 3.42 51.78
CA HIS A 482 -28.79 3.96 52.46
C HIS A 482 -28.47 5.31 53.14
N GLY A 483 -29.24 6.33 52.81
CA GLY A 483 -29.04 7.70 53.33
C GLY A 483 -28.19 8.62 52.46
N ALA A 484 -27.44 8.11 51.46
CA ALA A 484 -26.56 8.92 50.60
C ALA A 484 -26.85 8.71 49.08
N GLY A 485 -28.09 8.98 48.65
CA GLY A 485 -28.45 9.01 47.23
C GLY A 485 -29.17 7.79 46.65
N LYS A 486 -29.49 6.77 47.46
CA LYS A 486 -30.38 5.67 47.04
C LYS A 486 -31.82 6.15 46.98
N LEU A 487 -32.47 6.02 45.85
CA LEU A 487 -33.87 6.39 45.65
C LEU A 487 -34.75 5.14 45.68
N ALA A 488 -35.94 5.29 46.34
CA ALA A 488 -36.98 4.24 46.29
C ALA A 488 -37.72 4.34 44.94
N LEU A 489 -37.14 3.75 43.89
CA LEU A 489 -37.76 3.69 42.56
C LEU A 489 -38.80 2.58 42.51
N ASP A 490 -40.08 2.94 42.43
CA ASP A 490 -41.17 2.00 42.19
C ASP A 490 -41.14 1.43 40.76
N TRP A 491 -41.92 0.39 40.50
CA TRP A 491 -41.93 -0.27 39.20
C TRP A 491 -42.37 0.65 38.04
N PRO A 492 -43.42 1.46 38.18
CA PRO A 492 -43.79 2.44 37.16
C PRO A 492 -42.66 3.40 36.78
N THR A 493 -41.92 3.92 37.76
CA THR A 493 -40.75 4.80 37.56
C THR A 493 -39.62 4.06 36.85
N ARG A 494 -39.27 2.84 37.25
CA ARG A 494 -38.27 2.00 36.59
C ARG A 494 -38.63 1.77 35.12
N ARG A 495 -39.87 1.40 34.85
CA ARG A 495 -40.38 1.21 33.49
C ARG A 495 -40.26 2.48 32.67
N ARG A 496 -40.59 3.64 33.21
CA ARG A 496 -40.47 4.94 32.55
C ARG A 496 -39.00 5.24 32.22
N ILE A 497 -38.08 5.03 33.16
CA ILE A 497 -36.64 5.21 32.95
C ILE A 497 -36.14 4.33 31.78
N CYS A 498 -36.54 3.05 31.72
CA CYS A 498 -36.18 2.18 30.58
C CYS A 498 -36.74 2.72 29.26
N ILE A 499 -37.99 3.20 29.23
CA ILE A 499 -38.60 3.78 28.04
C ILE A 499 -37.84 5.04 27.61
N ASP A 500 -37.48 5.89 28.55
CA ASP A 500 -36.71 7.12 28.28
C ASP A 500 -35.34 6.83 27.67
N VAL A 501 -34.61 5.84 28.20
CA VAL A 501 -33.33 5.39 27.65
C VAL A 501 -33.53 4.80 26.25
N ALA A 502 -34.52 3.97 26.04
CA ALA A 502 -34.82 3.40 24.73
C ALA A 502 -35.15 4.48 23.67
N ARG A 503 -35.92 5.53 24.06
CA ARG A 503 -36.21 6.66 23.19
C ARG A 503 -34.95 7.46 22.83
N GLY A 504 -34.07 7.69 23.83
CA GLY A 504 -32.78 8.32 23.57
C GLY A 504 -31.91 7.54 22.58
N LEU A 505 -31.88 6.20 22.69
CA LEU A 505 -31.17 5.32 21.76
C LEU A 505 -31.79 5.31 20.35
N ALA A 506 -33.13 5.20 20.27
CA ALA A 506 -33.83 5.26 18.98
C ALA A 506 -33.54 6.58 18.25
N TYR A 507 -33.53 7.70 18.98
CA TYR A 507 -33.13 8.98 18.39
C TYR A 507 -31.70 8.95 17.87
N LEU A 508 -30.74 8.43 18.62
CA LEU A 508 -29.32 8.38 18.19
C LEU A 508 -29.12 7.48 16.96
N HIS A 509 -29.83 6.35 16.89
CA HIS A 509 -29.63 5.34 15.86
C HIS A 509 -30.46 5.60 14.59
N GLU A 510 -31.68 6.13 14.72
CA GLU A 510 -32.65 6.16 13.63
C GLU A 510 -33.18 7.56 13.28
N GLU A 511 -33.43 8.45 14.28
CA GLU A 511 -34.13 9.69 14.06
C GLU A 511 -33.21 10.89 13.82
N SER A 512 -32.00 10.91 14.44
CA SER A 512 -31.07 12.01 14.29
C SER A 512 -30.49 12.09 12.86
N ILE A 513 -30.20 13.28 12.38
CA ILE A 513 -29.57 13.52 11.06
C ILE A 513 -28.22 12.78 10.97
N ILE A 514 -27.49 12.77 12.07
CA ILE A 514 -26.19 12.10 12.19
C ILE A 514 -26.42 10.83 13.03
N LYS A 515 -26.30 9.66 12.44
CA LYS A 515 -26.43 8.39 13.15
C LYS A 515 -25.21 8.16 14.04
N ILE A 516 -25.45 7.86 15.31
CA ILE A 516 -24.39 7.77 16.33
C ILE A 516 -24.56 6.49 17.13
N VAL A 517 -23.47 5.71 17.30
CA VAL A 517 -23.36 4.62 18.26
C VAL A 517 -22.63 5.14 19.51
N HIS A 518 -23.26 5.03 20.68
CA HIS A 518 -22.77 5.61 21.94
C HIS A 518 -21.57 4.86 22.52
N ARG A 519 -21.56 3.53 22.46
CA ARG A 519 -20.47 2.60 22.86
C ARG A 519 -20.23 2.45 24.37
N ASP A 520 -20.87 3.25 25.20
CA ASP A 520 -20.67 3.19 26.67
C ASP A 520 -22.01 3.35 27.43
N ILE A 521 -23.06 2.68 26.96
CA ILE A 521 -24.35 2.66 27.66
C ILE A 521 -24.18 1.82 28.93
N LYS A 522 -24.47 2.45 30.09
CA LYS A 522 -24.39 1.83 31.41
C LYS A 522 -25.13 2.69 32.41
N THR A 523 -25.50 2.14 33.57
CA THR A 523 -26.26 2.84 34.60
C THR A 523 -25.62 4.09 35.16
N SER A 524 -24.29 4.23 35.11
CA SER A 524 -23.58 5.46 35.53
C SER A 524 -23.67 6.58 34.49
N ASN A 525 -23.96 6.26 33.23
CA ASN A 525 -24.09 7.22 32.13
C ASN A 525 -25.57 7.56 31.82
N VAL A 526 -26.50 7.01 32.57
CA VAL A 526 -27.92 7.40 32.59
C VAL A 526 -28.15 8.32 33.77
N LEU A 527 -28.41 9.60 33.52
CA LEU A 527 -28.66 10.60 34.56
C LEU A 527 -30.17 10.83 34.74
N LEU A 528 -30.57 11.25 35.94
CA LEU A 528 -31.96 11.47 36.31
C LEU A 528 -32.18 12.95 36.65
N ASP A 529 -33.17 13.57 36.03
CA ASP A 529 -33.57 14.94 36.33
C ASP A 529 -34.42 14.99 37.64
N LYS A 530 -34.88 16.17 38.03
CA LYS A 530 -35.70 16.40 39.21
C LYS A 530 -37.00 15.58 39.21
N LYS A 531 -37.55 15.26 38.04
CA LYS A 531 -38.80 14.48 37.85
C LYS A 531 -38.53 13.00 37.65
N LEU A 532 -37.29 12.55 37.79
CA LEU A 532 -36.82 11.20 37.50
C LEU A 532 -37.00 10.76 36.03
N ASN A 533 -36.96 11.72 35.07
CA ASN A 533 -36.83 11.40 33.67
C ASN A 533 -35.37 11.05 33.39
N ALA A 534 -35.14 10.01 32.58
CA ALA A 534 -33.81 9.56 32.27
C ALA A 534 -33.23 10.28 31.02
N LYS A 535 -31.95 10.63 31.10
CA LYS A 535 -31.18 11.20 30.01
C LYS A 535 -29.83 10.50 29.87
N ILE A 536 -29.48 10.13 28.62
CA ILE A 536 -28.19 9.53 28.28
C ILE A 536 -27.14 10.64 28.29
N SER A 537 -25.97 10.36 28.86
CA SER A 537 -24.82 11.28 28.99
C SER A 537 -23.49 10.61 28.60
N ASP A 538 -22.42 11.39 28.48
CA ASP A 538 -21.03 10.95 28.27
C ASP A 538 -20.77 10.38 26.86
N PHE A 539 -20.74 11.25 25.87
CA PHE A 539 -20.51 10.94 24.46
C PHE A 539 -19.02 10.87 24.07
N GLY A 540 -18.11 10.85 25.04
CA GLY A 540 -16.65 10.85 24.80
C GLY A 540 -16.15 9.68 23.96
N LEU A 541 -16.84 8.54 23.99
CA LEU A 541 -16.53 7.34 23.19
C LEU A 541 -17.43 7.15 21.96
N ALA A 542 -18.41 8.02 21.74
CA ALA A 542 -19.39 7.88 20.67
C ALA A 542 -18.75 7.89 19.27
N LYS A 543 -19.41 7.27 18.31
CA LYS A 543 -18.92 7.15 16.93
C LYS A 543 -20.05 7.35 15.92
N LEU A 544 -19.71 8.03 14.80
CA LEU A 544 -20.62 8.17 13.67
C LEU A 544 -20.86 6.80 13.02
N ASN A 545 -22.10 6.52 12.67
CA ASN A 545 -22.48 5.34 11.91
C ASN A 545 -22.73 5.75 10.46
N ASP A 546 -21.79 5.41 9.56
CA ASP A 546 -21.98 5.53 8.11
C ASP A 546 -22.95 4.43 7.68
N GLY A 547 -24.20 4.77 7.43
CA GLY A 547 -25.30 3.85 7.13
C GLY A 547 -25.07 2.88 5.96
N ASP A 548 -24.04 3.11 5.15
CA ASP A 548 -23.70 2.28 3.98
C ASP A 548 -22.83 1.05 4.31
N LYS A 549 -22.38 0.90 5.56
CA LYS A 549 -21.51 -0.21 5.98
C LYS A 549 -22.22 -1.11 6.98
N SER A 550 -22.12 -2.41 6.77
CA SER A 550 -22.71 -3.42 7.67
C SER A 550 -22.19 -3.35 9.12
N HIS A 551 -21.00 -2.78 9.33
CA HIS A 551 -20.38 -2.54 10.63
C HIS A 551 -19.24 -1.54 10.51
N ILE A 552 -18.87 -0.90 11.64
CA ILE A 552 -17.71 -0.02 11.75
C ILE A 552 -16.57 -0.82 12.38
N SER A 553 -15.48 -1.04 11.65
CA SER A 553 -14.26 -1.61 12.25
C SER A 553 -13.52 -0.52 13.04
N THR A 554 -13.39 -0.70 14.34
CA THR A 554 -12.80 0.30 15.23
C THR A 554 -12.09 -0.32 16.42
N ARG A 555 -11.15 0.43 17.02
CA ARG A 555 -10.56 0.02 18.30
C ARG A 555 -11.66 -0.16 19.35
N ILE A 556 -11.64 -1.29 20.05
CA ILE A 556 -12.57 -1.61 21.12
C ILE A 556 -12.42 -0.57 22.24
N ALA A 557 -13.51 0.05 22.63
CA ALA A 557 -13.59 1.03 23.71
C ALA A 557 -14.98 0.96 24.35
N GLY A 558 -15.07 1.25 25.65
CA GLY A 558 -16.29 1.16 26.46
C GLY A 558 -16.03 0.41 27.75
N THR A 559 -17.07 0.06 28.48
CA THR A 559 -17.00 -0.60 29.80
C THR A 559 -17.17 -2.12 29.66
N ILE A 560 -16.12 -2.88 30.01
CA ILE A 560 -16.18 -4.35 30.03
C ILE A 560 -17.34 -4.81 30.93
N GLY A 561 -18.14 -5.75 30.46
CA GLY A 561 -19.35 -6.25 31.15
C GLY A 561 -20.65 -5.67 30.60
N TYR A 562 -20.58 -4.54 29.86
CA TYR A 562 -21.71 -3.97 29.12
C TYR A 562 -21.56 -4.14 27.60
N MET A 563 -20.36 -4.47 27.13
CA MET A 563 -20.11 -4.65 25.71
C MET A 563 -20.73 -5.90 25.13
N SER A 564 -21.29 -5.80 23.93
CA SER A 564 -21.73 -6.97 23.18
C SER A 564 -20.55 -7.88 22.79
N PRO A 565 -20.70 -9.20 22.77
CA PRO A 565 -19.63 -10.15 22.49
C PRO A 565 -18.96 -9.92 21.14
N GLU A 566 -19.73 -9.67 20.09
CA GLU A 566 -19.21 -9.42 18.73
C GLU A 566 -18.37 -8.15 18.66
N TYR A 567 -18.74 -7.11 19.41
CA TYR A 567 -17.93 -5.90 19.49
C TYR A 567 -16.67 -6.11 20.34
N ALA A 568 -16.81 -6.75 21.52
CA ALA A 568 -15.69 -6.99 22.41
C ALA A 568 -14.63 -7.93 21.82
N MET A 569 -15.03 -8.93 21.02
CA MET A 569 -14.12 -9.95 20.49
C MET A 569 -13.55 -9.60 19.11
N ARG A 570 -14.33 -8.93 18.26
CA ARG A 570 -13.98 -8.70 16.83
C ARG A 570 -13.87 -7.23 16.45
N GLY A 571 -14.25 -6.30 17.33
CA GLY A 571 -14.26 -4.86 17.04
C GLY A 571 -15.36 -4.45 16.04
N TYR A 572 -16.35 -5.31 15.78
CA TYR A 572 -17.47 -5.01 14.89
C TYR A 572 -18.51 -4.19 15.62
N LEU A 573 -18.48 -2.88 15.36
CA LEU A 573 -19.40 -1.94 15.98
C LEU A 573 -20.61 -1.70 15.09
N THR A 574 -21.80 -1.89 15.69
CA THR A 574 -23.11 -1.55 15.12
C THR A 574 -23.96 -0.88 16.20
N ASP A 575 -25.13 -0.36 15.83
CA ASP A 575 -26.17 0.11 16.75
C ASP A 575 -26.61 -0.97 17.75
N LYS A 576 -26.55 -2.26 17.34
CA LYS A 576 -26.87 -3.40 18.18
C LYS A 576 -25.98 -3.52 19.42
N ALA A 577 -24.76 -2.97 19.38
CA ALA A 577 -23.88 -2.94 20.54
C ALA A 577 -24.47 -2.10 21.69
N ASP A 578 -25.09 -0.96 21.40
CA ASP A 578 -25.78 -0.13 22.40
C ASP A 578 -27.08 -0.80 22.90
N VAL A 579 -27.81 -1.49 22.01
CA VAL A 579 -29.00 -2.25 22.35
C VAL A 579 -28.67 -3.39 23.33
N TYR A 580 -27.56 -4.10 23.07
CA TYR A 580 -27.06 -5.12 24.00
C TYR A 580 -26.72 -4.54 25.38
N SER A 581 -26.00 -3.38 25.40
CA SER A 581 -25.60 -2.71 26.63
C SER A 581 -26.81 -2.19 27.43
N PHE A 582 -27.91 -1.89 26.76
CA PHE A 582 -29.18 -1.45 27.37
C PHE A 582 -29.95 -2.62 28.01
N GLY A 583 -29.99 -3.81 27.37
CA GLY A 583 -30.71 -5.02 27.84
C GLY A 583 -29.98 -5.71 28.95
#